data_6ebf558b1e3f90902317427585df9933
#
_entry.id   6ebf558b1e3f90902317427585df9933
#
_cell.length_a   1.000
_cell.length_b   1.000
_cell.length_c   1.000
_cell.angle_alpha   90.00
_cell.angle_beta   90.00
_cell.angle_gamma   90.00
#
_symmetry.space_group_name_H-M   'P 1'
#
loop_
_entity.id
_entity.type
_entity.pdbx_description
1 polymer ?
#
loop_
_entity_poly.entity_id
_entity_poly.type
_entity_poly.pdbx_seq_one_letter_code
_entity_poly.pdbx_strand_id
1 'polypeptide(L)' 'MVKKEIDSVDLKILRILQDEGRISNLDLSKKIEMSPPPTLRRVRELEDN' A
#
# COMPACT_ATOMS: atom_id res chain seq x y z
N MET A 1 15.71 12.51 -12.65
CA MET A 1 14.48 12.36 -12.09
C MET A 1 14.45 11.51 -10.86
N VAL A 2 13.83 11.98 -9.88
CA VAL A 2 13.83 11.32 -8.59
C VAL A 2 12.77 10.26 -8.55
N LYS A 3 13.15 9.05 -8.17
CA LYS A 3 12.19 8.04 -7.91
C LYS A 3 11.82 8.04 -6.47
N LYS A 4 10.54 7.85 -6.21
CA LYS A 4 10.10 7.72 -4.85
C LYS A 4 10.69 6.46 -4.26
N GLU A 5 11.25 6.58 -3.08
CA GLU A 5 11.78 5.42 -2.39
C GLU A 5 10.65 4.58 -1.85
N ILE A 6 10.76 3.28 -2.04
CA ILE A 6 9.77 2.34 -1.52
C ILE A 6 10.30 1.81 -0.19
N ASP A 7 9.57 2.11 0.88
CA ASP A 7 9.99 1.63 2.19
C ASP A 7 9.35 0.27 2.49
N SER A 8 9.60 -0.25 3.69
CA SER A 8 9.12 -1.58 4.03
C SER A 8 7.61 -1.67 4.04
N VAL A 9 6.93 -0.58 4.38
CA VAL A 9 5.46 -0.57 4.37
C VAL A 9 4.96 -0.68 2.94
N ASP A 10 5.57 0.06 2.02
CA ASP A 10 5.18 0.00 0.62
C ASP A 10 5.38 -1.40 0.06
N LEU A 11 6.48 -2.06 0.43
CA LEU A 11 6.71 -3.41 -0.01
C LEU A 11 5.64 -4.37 0.51
N LYS A 12 5.23 -4.21 1.75
CA LYS A 12 4.15 -5.03 2.29
C LYS A 12 2.87 -4.83 1.50
N ILE A 13 2.56 -3.58 1.18
CA ILE A 13 1.36 -3.28 0.42
C ILE A 13 1.42 -3.96 -0.95
N LEU A 14 2.55 -3.84 -1.63
CA LEU A 14 2.68 -4.44 -2.95
C LEU A 14 2.54 -5.94 -2.90
N ARG A 15 3.12 -6.58 -1.91
CA ARG A 15 3.03 -8.03 -1.78
C ARG A 15 1.59 -8.47 -1.53
N ILE A 16 0.89 -7.75 -0.65
CA ILE A 16 -0.49 -8.10 -0.35
C ILE A 16 -1.36 -7.89 -1.58
N LEU A 17 -1.13 -6.83 -2.33
CA LEU A 17 -1.92 -6.57 -3.53
C LEU A 17 -1.67 -7.61 -4.60
N GLN A 18 -0.46 -8.14 -4.67
CA GLN A 18 -0.17 -9.22 -5.61
C GLN A 18 -0.91 -10.50 -5.24
N ASP A 19 -1.05 -10.74 -3.95
CA ASP A 19 -1.72 -11.94 -3.46
C ASP A 19 -3.22 -11.79 -3.46
N GLU A 20 -3.71 -10.64 -3.04
CA GLU A 20 -5.13 -10.39 -2.90
C GLU A 20 -5.47 -9.08 -3.58
N GLY A 21 -5.50 -9.11 -4.90
CA GLY A 21 -5.72 -7.88 -5.66
C GLY A 21 -7.03 -7.19 -5.39
N ARG A 22 -7.99 -7.90 -4.80
CA ARG A 22 -9.30 -7.32 -4.50
C ARG A 22 -9.49 -6.99 -3.03
N ILE A 23 -8.41 -7.01 -2.27
CA ILE A 23 -8.50 -6.71 -0.85
C ILE A 23 -9.01 -5.27 -0.67
N SER A 24 -9.89 -5.08 0.31
CA SER A 24 -10.41 -3.75 0.59
C SER A 24 -9.33 -2.91 1.28
N ASN A 25 -9.48 -1.59 1.18
CA ASN A 25 -8.53 -0.71 1.85
C ASN A 25 -8.53 -0.92 3.36
N LEU A 26 -9.70 -1.21 3.91
CA LEU A 26 -9.80 -1.46 5.34
C LEU A 26 -9.03 -2.72 5.73
N ASP A 27 -9.21 -3.79 4.97
CA ASP A 27 -8.51 -5.03 5.26
C ASP A 27 -7.01 -4.88 5.05
N LEU A 28 -6.62 -4.14 4.01
CA LEU A 28 -5.21 -3.89 3.76
C LEU A 28 -4.58 -3.13 4.91
N SER A 29 -5.27 -2.11 5.42
CA SER A 29 -4.74 -1.33 6.52
C SER A 29 -4.55 -2.19 7.77
N LYS A 30 -5.45 -3.13 8.01
CA LYS A 30 -5.30 -4.02 9.15
C LYS A 30 -4.09 -4.92 8.99
N LYS A 31 -3.83 -5.39 7.79
CA LYS A 31 -2.70 -6.29 7.56
C LYS A 31 -1.37 -5.58 7.74
N ILE A 32 -1.31 -4.31 7.41
CA ILE A 32 -0.06 -3.56 7.58
C ILE A 32 -0.04 -2.76 8.87
N GLU A 33 -1.10 -2.91 9.69
CA GLU A 33 -1.17 -2.28 11.01
C GLU A 33 -1.12 -0.76 10.93
N MET A 34 -1.86 -0.22 9.97
CA MET A 34 -2.01 1.22 9.81
C MET A 34 -3.48 1.56 9.74
N SER A 35 -3.80 2.83 9.99
CA SER A 35 -5.18 3.26 9.83
C SER A 35 -5.49 3.44 8.33
N PRO A 36 -6.77 3.40 7.95
CA PRO A 36 -7.14 3.45 6.52
C PRO A 36 -6.69 4.69 5.77
N PRO A 37 -6.79 5.90 6.32
CA PRO A 37 -6.42 7.07 5.52
C PRO A 37 -4.98 7.07 5.03
N PRO A 38 -3.97 6.84 5.88
CA PRO A 38 -2.60 6.79 5.36
C PRO A 38 -2.36 5.59 4.45
N THR A 39 -3.08 4.49 4.67
CA THR A 39 -2.96 3.34 3.79
C THR A 39 -3.42 3.69 2.38
N LEU A 40 -4.56 4.36 2.27
CA LEU A 40 -5.09 4.75 0.98
C LEU A 40 -4.14 5.69 0.26
N ARG A 41 -3.54 6.61 0.99
CA ARG A 41 -2.59 7.54 0.40
C ARG A 41 -1.41 6.78 -0.20
N ARG A 42 -0.88 5.81 0.51
CA ARG A 42 0.26 5.05 0.00
C ARG A 42 -0.11 4.25 -1.23
N VAL A 43 -1.30 3.65 -1.22
CA VAL A 43 -1.74 2.90 -2.39
C VAL A 43 -1.84 3.82 -3.61
N ARG A 44 -2.40 5.00 -3.43
CA ARG A 44 -2.52 5.94 -4.53
C ARG A 44 -1.16 6.38 -5.06
N GLU A 45 -0.22 6.61 -4.16
CA GLU A 45 1.12 7.01 -4.56
C GLU A 45 1.80 5.91 -5.36
N LEU A 46 1.58 4.67 -4.97
CA LEU A 46 2.15 3.55 -5.70
C LEU A 46 1.51 3.40 -7.08
N GLU A 47 0.23 3.66 -7.17
CA GLU A 47 -0.47 3.56 -8.45
C GLU A 47 -0.09 4.67 -9.41
N ASP A 48 0.28 5.81 -8.88
CA ASP A 48 0.67 6.96 -9.70
C ASP A 48 2.02 6.77 -10.36
N ASN A 49 2.80 5.88 -9.85
CA ASN A 49 4.09 5.59 -10.43
C ASN A 49 4.01 4.36 -11.33
#